data_2eb4aa0656f7d82e42df6f8d0abaea8b
#
_entry.id   2eb4aa0656f7d82e42df6f8d0abaea8b
#
_cell.length_a   1.000
_cell.length_b   1.000
_cell.length_c   1.000
_cell.angle_alpha   90.00
_cell.angle_beta   90.00
_cell.angle_gamma   90.00
#
_symmetry.space_group_name_H-M   'P 1'
#
loop_
_entity.id
_entity.type
_entity.pdbx_description
1 polymer ?
#
loop_
_entity_poly.entity_id
_entity_poly.type
_entity_poly.pdbx_seq_one_letter_code
_entity_poly.pdbx_strand_id
1 'polypeptide(L)'
;MEIKSAVFIKGIVGTDDILDDGKPQIAFIGRSNVGKSSTINSLVKQGNLARTSSYPGRTQEINLFLINKSFYLVDLPGYGYTRTSKTQRQTLQKRIYWYLLDSDYTQKAVVLIVDANVGLTEDDARMIYSLEEKGKNLIIIANKIDKIKKTDYTKKMEKLQEAVGEHKIIPYSAEKKIGVGELLKEILK
;
A
#
# COMPACT_ATOMS: atom_id res chain seq x y z
N MET A 1 -10.04 15.32 -7.97
CA MET A 1 -11.12 14.37 -8.41
C MET A 1 -11.75 13.75 -7.18
N GLU A 2 -13.05 13.59 -7.14
CA GLU A 2 -13.76 12.88 -6.05
C GLU A 2 -14.00 11.42 -6.46
N ILE A 3 -13.84 10.49 -5.51
CA ILE A 3 -14.21 9.09 -5.72
C ILE A 3 -15.73 8.96 -5.52
N LYS A 4 -16.44 8.65 -6.61
CA LYS A 4 -17.90 8.49 -6.64
C LYS A 4 -18.33 7.02 -6.66
N SER A 5 -17.48 6.14 -7.18
CA SER A 5 -17.74 4.70 -7.22
C SER A 5 -16.45 3.90 -6.99
N ALA A 6 -16.57 2.80 -6.29
CA ALA A 6 -15.49 1.84 -6.06
C ALA A 6 -16.10 0.43 -6.01
N VAL A 7 -15.58 -0.48 -6.82
CA VAL A 7 -16.09 -1.85 -6.96
C VAL A 7 -14.93 -2.82 -6.94
N PHE A 8 -15.02 -3.87 -6.11
CA PHE A 8 -14.10 -5.00 -6.20
C PHE A 8 -14.36 -5.77 -7.50
N ILE A 9 -13.33 -5.98 -8.28
CA ILE A 9 -13.44 -6.70 -9.55
C ILE A 9 -13.08 -8.16 -9.35
N LYS A 10 -11.83 -8.45 -8.97
CA LYS A 10 -11.35 -9.80 -8.70
C LYS A 10 -10.01 -9.81 -7.97
N GLY A 11 -9.65 -10.97 -7.43
CA GLY A 11 -8.31 -11.30 -7.00
C GLY A 11 -7.58 -12.11 -8.06
N ILE A 12 -6.30 -11.84 -8.27
CA ILE A 12 -5.45 -12.54 -9.23
C ILE A 12 -4.18 -13.07 -8.57
N VAL A 13 -3.57 -14.09 -9.16
CA VAL A 13 -2.35 -14.71 -8.63
C VAL A 13 -1.16 -14.66 -9.61
N GLY A 14 -1.38 -14.20 -10.82
CA GLY A 14 -0.41 -14.08 -11.91
C GLY A 14 -0.93 -13.17 -13.01
N THR A 15 -0.52 -13.40 -14.25
CA THR A 15 -0.96 -12.67 -15.45
C THR A 15 -2.48 -12.73 -15.61
N ASP A 16 -3.05 -11.60 -16.01
CA ASP A 16 -4.48 -11.45 -16.25
C ASP A 16 -4.73 -10.26 -17.18
N ASP A 17 -5.58 -10.43 -18.18
CA ASP A 17 -5.88 -9.42 -19.22
C ASP A 17 -6.37 -8.08 -18.63
N ILE A 18 -6.93 -8.11 -17.41
CA ILE A 18 -7.38 -6.89 -16.74
C ILE A 18 -6.22 -5.93 -16.41
N LEU A 19 -5.00 -6.45 -16.29
CA LEU A 19 -3.82 -5.64 -16.02
C LEU A 19 -3.34 -4.89 -17.29
N ASP A 20 -3.82 -5.30 -18.48
CA ASP A 20 -3.49 -4.72 -19.78
C ASP A 20 -4.65 -3.93 -20.41
N ASP A 21 -5.72 -3.67 -19.68
CA ASP A 21 -6.89 -2.94 -20.19
C ASP A 21 -6.66 -1.41 -20.36
N GLY A 22 -5.42 -0.96 -20.16
CA GLY A 22 -4.99 0.42 -20.36
C GLY A 22 -5.35 1.38 -19.22
N LYS A 23 -6.03 0.93 -18.17
CA LYS A 23 -6.36 1.80 -17.04
C LYS A 23 -5.18 1.93 -16.08
N PRO A 24 -4.92 3.15 -15.56
CA PRO A 24 -3.87 3.37 -14.57
C PRO A 24 -4.05 2.49 -13.33
N GLN A 25 -2.94 1.93 -12.85
CA GLN A 25 -2.91 1.09 -11.66
C GLN A 25 -2.15 1.81 -10.54
N ILE A 26 -2.73 1.89 -9.35
CA ILE A 26 -2.12 2.45 -8.15
C ILE A 26 -1.98 1.30 -7.16
N ALA A 27 -0.75 0.84 -6.95
CA ALA A 27 -0.46 -0.29 -6.09
C ALA A 27 -0.32 0.12 -4.62
N PHE A 28 -0.91 -0.65 -3.72
CA PHE A 28 -0.75 -0.49 -2.28
C PHE A 28 0.04 -1.65 -1.71
N ILE A 29 1.14 -1.33 -1.05
CA ILE A 29 2.06 -2.31 -0.47
C ILE A 29 2.46 -1.90 0.95
N GLY A 30 2.89 -2.86 1.74
CA GLY A 30 3.38 -2.67 3.10
C GLY A 30 3.31 -3.96 3.89
N ARG A 31 3.84 -3.94 5.10
CA ARG A 31 3.83 -5.10 5.99
C ARG A 31 2.42 -5.55 6.32
N SER A 32 2.31 -6.83 6.68
CA SER A 32 1.06 -7.36 7.23
C SER A 32 0.60 -6.53 8.43
N ASN A 33 -0.70 -6.23 8.49
CA ASN A 33 -1.34 -5.43 9.55
C ASN A 33 -0.89 -3.97 9.67
N VAL A 34 -0.20 -3.42 8.67
CA VAL A 34 0.16 -2.00 8.61
C VAL A 34 -1.06 -1.09 8.36
N GLY A 35 -2.16 -1.67 7.86
CA GLY A 35 -3.41 -0.98 7.58
C GLY A 35 -3.67 -0.71 6.08
N LYS A 36 -3.11 -1.51 5.15
CA LYS A 36 -3.33 -1.35 3.70
C LYS A 36 -4.81 -1.31 3.32
N SER A 37 -5.55 -2.37 3.61
CA SER A 37 -6.98 -2.46 3.28
C SER A 37 -7.80 -1.36 3.98
N SER A 38 -7.42 -0.96 5.21
CA SER A 38 -8.05 0.17 5.90
C SER A 38 -7.77 1.50 5.19
N THR A 39 -6.55 1.68 4.66
CA THR A 39 -6.18 2.86 3.86
C THR A 39 -7.02 2.92 2.58
N ILE A 40 -7.13 1.82 1.83
CA ILE A 40 -7.97 1.74 0.63
C ILE A 40 -9.43 2.08 0.98
N ASN A 41 -9.99 1.47 2.04
CA ASN A 41 -11.35 1.74 2.48
C ASN A 41 -11.57 3.22 2.87
N SER A 42 -10.58 3.85 3.50
CA SER A 42 -10.65 5.27 3.89
C SER A 42 -10.63 6.20 2.67
N LEU A 43 -9.87 5.87 1.61
CA LEU A 43 -9.84 6.60 0.35
C LEU A 43 -11.18 6.57 -0.37
N VAL A 44 -11.81 5.39 -0.44
CA VAL A 44 -13.08 5.20 -1.15
C VAL A 44 -14.31 5.52 -0.32
N LYS A 45 -14.12 5.91 0.96
CA LYS A 45 -15.20 6.19 1.93
C LYS A 45 -16.17 5.01 2.13
N GLN A 46 -15.70 3.77 1.93
CA GLN A 46 -16.45 2.53 2.12
C GLN A 46 -15.75 1.64 3.15
N GLY A 47 -16.45 1.25 4.22
CA GLY A 47 -15.84 0.52 5.34
C GLY A 47 -15.39 -0.90 5.03
N ASN A 48 -15.98 -1.55 4.01
CA ASN A 48 -15.82 -2.98 3.75
C ASN A 48 -15.49 -3.33 2.30
N LEU A 49 -15.05 -2.40 1.47
CA LEU A 49 -14.69 -2.70 0.08
C LEU A 49 -13.46 -3.63 0.03
N ALA A 50 -12.36 -3.20 0.65
CA ALA A 50 -11.22 -4.08 0.88
C ALA A 50 -11.41 -4.79 2.22
N ARG A 51 -11.28 -6.12 2.23
CA ARG A 51 -11.47 -6.93 3.44
C ARG A 51 -10.38 -6.61 4.45
N THR A 52 -10.76 -5.94 5.53
CA THR A 52 -9.86 -5.73 6.68
C THR A 52 -9.85 -6.99 7.55
N SER A 53 -8.68 -7.43 7.94
CA SER A 53 -8.51 -8.58 8.81
C SER A 53 -7.40 -8.30 9.82
N SER A 54 -7.69 -8.51 11.09
CA SER A 54 -6.68 -8.61 12.14
C SER A 54 -5.93 -9.95 12.08
N TYR A 55 -6.43 -10.94 11.32
CA TYR A 55 -5.74 -12.19 11.06
C TYR A 55 -4.80 -12.02 9.86
N PRO A 56 -3.51 -12.15 10.08
CA PRO A 56 -2.50 -12.00 9.04
C PRO A 56 -2.56 -13.16 8.02
N GLY A 57 -2.22 -12.89 6.75
CA GLY A 57 -2.14 -13.90 5.69
C GLY A 57 -3.45 -14.16 4.93
N ARG A 58 -4.49 -13.31 5.11
CA ARG A 58 -5.75 -13.44 4.36
C ARG A 58 -5.66 -12.95 2.92
N THR A 59 -4.91 -11.89 2.66
CA THR A 59 -4.70 -11.40 1.29
C THR A 59 -3.55 -12.17 0.69
N GLN A 60 -3.87 -13.24 -0.03
CA GLN A 60 -2.89 -14.05 -0.78
C GLN A 60 -2.87 -13.66 -2.25
N GLU A 61 -3.88 -12.98 -2.72
CA GLU A 61 -4.08 -12.54 -4.10
C GLU A 61 -3.80 -11.05 -4.24
N ILE A 62 -3.57 -10.61 -5.46
CA ILE A 62 -3.55 -9.21 -5.86
C ILE A 62 -4.99 -8.81 -6.11
N ASN A 63 -5.55 -7.96 -5.27
CA ASN A 63 -6.97 -7.55 -5.36
C ASN A 63 -7.11 -6.25 -6.13
N LEU A 64 -7.96 -6.24 -7.16
CA LEU A 64 -8.22 -5.08 -8.01
C LEU A 64 -9.57 -4.46 -7.66
N PHE A 65 -9.54 -3.14 -7.42
CA PHE A 65 -10.71 -2.32 -7.16
C PHE A 65 -10.82 -1.24 -8.23
N LEU A 66 -11.87 -1.28 -9.05
CA LEU A 66 -12.12 -0.28 -10.09
C LEU A 66 -12.74 0.98 -9.47
N ILE A 67 -12.11 2.13 -9.69
CA ILE A 67 -12.51 3.42 -9.15
C ILE A 67 -13.01 4.31 -10.28
N ASN A 68 -14.22 4.86 -10.09
CA ASN A 68 -14.86 5.77 -11.06
C ASN A 68 -14.85 5.22 -12.49
N LYS A 69 -14.77 3.91 -12.70
CA LYS A 69 -14.59 3.25 -14.00
C LYS A 69 -13.32 3.69 -14.76
N SER A 70 -12.36 4.35 -14.09
CA SER A 70 -11.24 5.05 -14.72
C SER A 70 -9.86 4.50 -14.37
N PHE A 71 -9.67 3.96 -13.16
CA PHE A 71 -8.37 3.44 -12.70
C PHE A 71 -8.55 2.37 -11.63
N TYR A 72 -7.49 1.63 -11.35
CA TYR A 72 -7.48 0.60 -10.32
C TYR A 72 -6.71 1.03 -9.07
N LEU A 73 -7.28 0.78 -7.89
CA LEU A 73 -6.50 0.58 -6.68
C LEU A 73 -6.21 -0.91 -6.56
N VAL A 74 -4.94 -1.25 -6.35
CA VAL A 74 -4.46 -2.63 -6.33
C VAL A 74 -3.91 -2.94 -4.94
N ASP A 75 -4.61 -3.81 -4.18
CA ASP A 75 -4.18 -4.25 -2.84
C ASP A 75 -3.29 -5.49 -2.96
N LEU A 76 -2.00 -5.32 -2.73
CA LEU A 76 -1.02 -6.39 -2.76
C LEU A 76 -1.01 -7.16 -1.44
N PRO A 77 -0.59 -8.44 -1.43
CA PRO A 77 -0.31 -9.16 -0.21
C PRO A 77 0.64 -8.39 0.71
N GLY A 78 0.46 -8.48 2.02
CA GLY A 78 1.41 -7.90 2.98
C GLY A 78 2.66 -8.78 3.12
N TYR A 79 3.83 -8.16 3.21
CA TYR A 79 5.08 -8.86 3.51
C TYR A 79 5.41 -8.88 5.02
N GLY A 80 6.55 -9.48 5.41
CA GLY A 80 7.06 -9.48 6.79
C GLY A 80 6.21 -10.30 7.77
N TYR A 81 5.44 -11.27 7.29
CA TYR A 81 4.56 -12.06 8.14
C TYR A 81 5.27 -13.29 8.74
N THR A 82 5.32 -13.38 10.07
CA THR A 82 6.08 -14.43 10.79
C THR A 82 5.27 -15.69 11.11
N ARG A 83 3.92 -15.62 11.05
CA ARG A 83 3.04 -16.76 11.44
C ARG A 83 2.61 -17.66 10.28
N THR A 84 3.12 -17.46 9.06
CA THR A 84 2.93 -18.38 7.93
C THR A 84 4.16 -19.25 7.72
N SER A 85 3.99 -20.36 7.01
CA SER A 85 5.12 -21.21 6.62
C SER A 85 6.14 -20.44 5.77
N LYS A 86 7.41 -20.85 5.81
CA LYS A 86 8.48 -20.26 4.99
C LYS A 86 8.11 -20.26 3.51
N THR A 87 7.53 -21.37 3.03
CA THR A 87 7.08 -21.53 1.64
C THR A 87 6.01 -20.52 1.26
N GLN A 88 5.03 -20.32 2.12
CA GLN A 88 3.93 -19.36 1.88
C GLN A 88 4.45 -17.93 1.82
N ARG A 89 5.39 -17.54 2.70
CA ARG A 89 6.06 -16.24 2.66
C ARG A 89 6.80 -16.00 1.36
N GLN A 90 7.55 -17.00 0.90
CA GLN A 90 8.28 -16.93 -0.37
C GLN A 90 7.33 -16.78 -1.57
N THR A 91 6.22 -17.51 -1.58
CA THR A 91 5.20 -17.39 -2.64
C THR A 91 4.59 -16.00 -2.69
N LEU A 92 4.22 -15.43 -1.54
CA LEU A 92 3.67 -14.06 -1.47
C LEU A 92 4.69 -13.02 -1.90
N GLN A 93 5.94 -13.15 -1.45
CA GLN A 93 7.03 -12.27 -1.84
C GLN A 93 7.29 -12.32 -3.36
N LYS A 94 7.38 -13.51 -3.94
CA LYS A 94 7.53 -13.68 -5.39
C LYS A 94 6.41 -13.01 -6.17
N ARG A 95 5.15 -13.11 -5.70
CA ARG A 95 4.00 -12.47 -6.34
C ARG A 95 4.08 -10.94 -6.30
N ILE A 96 4.49 -10.37 -5.15
CA ILE A 96 4.70 -8.94 -4.99
C ILE A 96 5.79 -8.44 -5.94
N TYR A 97 6.95 -9.10 -5.94
CA TYR A 97 8.10 -8.74 -6.78
C TYR A 97 7.75 -8.89 -8.26
N TRP A 98 7.11 -10.00 -8.63
CA TRP A 98 6.63 -10.17 -10.00
C TRP A 98 5.77 -9.01 -10.47
N TYR A 99 4.74 -8.64 -9.72
CA TYR A 99 3.82 -7.57 -10.12
C TYR A 99 4.49 -6.19 -10.16
N LEU A 100 5.35 -5.88 -9.21
CA LEU A 100 5.95 -4.54 -9.10
C LEU A 100 7.21 -4.35 -9.93
N LEU A 101 8.04 -5.40 -10.09
CA LEU A 101 9.42 -5.27 -10.56
C LEU A 101 9.74 -6.09 -11.80
N ASP A 102 9.12 -7.27 -11.98
CA ASP A 102 9.53 -8.25 -12.99
C ASP A 102 8.54 -8.35 -14.15
N SER A 103 7.28 -7.92 -13.96
CA SER A 103 6.27 -7.90 -15.02
C SER A 103 6.36 -6.64 -15.88
N ASP A 104 5.79 -6.71 -17.09
CA ASP A 104 5.68 -5.56 -18.01
C ASP A 104 4.56 -4.57 -17.61
N TYR A 105 3.78 -4.90 -16.56
CA TYR A 105 2.70 -4.05 -16.09
C TYR A 105 3.21 -2.76 -15.44
N THR A 106 2.68 -1.63 -15.90
CA THR A 106 3.10 -0.32 -15.41
C THR A 106 2.15 0.19 -14.32
N GLN A 107 2.71 0.45 -13.14
CA GLN A 107 1.98 1.14 -12.07
C GLN A 107 2.19 2.65 -12.20
N LYS A 108 1.09 3.42 -12.23
CA LYS A 108 1.12 4.89 -12.19
C LYS A 108 1.79 5.40 -10.90
N ALA A 109 1.52 4.72 -9.80
CA ALA A 109 2.13 4.98 -8.50
C ALA A 109 2.15 3.71 -7.64
N VAL A 110 3.12 3.63 -6.74
CA VAL A 110 3.20 2.62 -5.68
C VAL A 110 3.13 3.32 -4.33
N VAL A 111 2.10 3.04 -3.56
CA VAL A 111 1.91 3.57 -2.21
C VAL A 111 2.45 2.58 -1.19
N LEU A 112 3.60 2.90 -0.60
CA LEU A 112 4.18 2.14 0.50
C LEU A 112 3.61 2.63 1.83
N ILE A 113 3.03 1.71 2.60
CA ILE A 113 2.42 2.01 3.90
C ILE A 113 3.34 1.52 5.00
N VAL A 114 3.82 2.46 5.82
CA VAL A 114 4.65 2.21 7.00
C VAL A 114 3.83 2.46 8.26
N ASP A 115 4.01 1.66 9.30
CA ASP A 115 3.41 1.89 10.61
C ASP A 115 4.22 2.97 11.35
N ALA A 116 3.66 4.17 11.49
CA ALA A 116 4.35 5.31 12.10
C ALA A 116 4.75 5.08 13.57
N ASN A 117 4.06 4.18 14.27
CA ASN A 117 4.42 3.85 15.66
C ASN A 117 5.61 2.90 15.74
N VAL A 118 5.79 2.01 14.76
CA VAL A 118 6.91 1.05 14.67
C VAL A 118 8.14 1.70 14.01
N GLY A 119 7.94 2.53 12.99
CA GLY A 119 8.98 3.09 12.15
C GLY A 119 9.31 2.22 10.94
N LEU A 120 10.33 2.61 10.18
CA LEU A 120 10.82 1.86 9.03
C LEU A 120 11.51 0.57 9.47
N THR A 121 11.15 -0.55 8.85
CA THR A 121 11.81 -1.84 9.11
C THR A 121 12.75 -2.19 7.96
N GLU A 122 13.62 -3.19 8.17
CA GLU A 122 14.51 -3.67 7.12
C GLU A 122 13.76 -4.16 5.86
N ASP A 123 12.58 -4.78 6.03
CA ASP A 123 11.75 -5.20 4.91
C ASP A 123 11.20 -3.99 4.14
N ASP A 124 10.80 -2.92 4.85
CA ASP A 124 10.34 -1.67 4.23
C ASP A 124 11.50 -1.00 3.47
N ALA A 125 12.69 -0.92 4.07
CA ALA A 125 13.88 -0.35 3.45
C ALA A 125 14.30 -1.11 2.17
N ARG A 126 14.29 -2.45 2.23
CA ARG A 126 14.54 -3.28 1.04
C ARG A 126 13.53 -3.06 -0.08
N MET A 127 12.26 -2.87 0.28
CA MET A 127 11.22 -2.58 -0.71
C MET A 127 11.40 -1.20 -1.34
N ILE A 128 11.70 -0.16 -0.54
CA ILE A 128 12.02 1.18 -1.05
C ILE A 128 13.15 1.09 -2.07
N TYR A 129 14.28 0.50 -1.68
CA TYR A 129 15.44 0.33 -2.56
C TYR A 129 15.09 -0.37 -3.88
N SER A 130 14.32 -1.48 -3.83
CA SER A 130 13.92 -2.20 -5.03
C SER A 130 13.00 -1.40 -5.95
N LEU A 131 12.13 -0.55 -5.39
CA LEU A 131 11.24 0.32 -6.16
C LEU A 131 11.99 1.49 -6.80
N GLU A 132 12.99 2.06 -6.10
CA GLU A 132 13.89 3.10 -6.61
C GLU A 132 14.73 2.59 -7.78
N GLU A 133 15.37 1.41 -7.63
CA GLU A 133 16.14 0.76 -8.67
C GLU A 133 15.35 0.55 -9.98
N LYS A 134 14.04 0.36 -9.86
CA LYS A 134 13.10 0.20 -10.98
C LYS A 134 12.47 1.53 -11.43
N GLY A 135 12.89 2.66 -10.86
CA GLY A 135 12.36 3.99 -11.22
C GLY A 135 10.85 4.13 -10.96
N LYS A 136 10.29 3.41 -9.99
CA LYS A 136 8.85 3.46 -9.69
C LYS A 136 8.48 4.79 -9.01
N ASN A 137 7.32 5.35 -9.37
CA ASN A 137 6.76 6.51 -8.69
C ASN A 137 6.28 6.11 -7.28
N LEU A 138 7.14 6.31 -6.27
CA LEU A 138 6.93 5.87 -4.90
C LEU A 138 6.31 6.99 -4.06
N ILE A 139 5.21 6.66 -3.37
CA ILE A 139 4.56 7.52 -2.37
C ILE A 139 4.61 6.79 -1.03
N ILE A 140 5.15 7.44 0.01
CA ILE A 140 5.24 6.84 1.35
C ILE A 140 4.20 7.46 2.26
N ILE A 141 3.40 6.62 2.93
CA ILE A 141 2.49 7.08 3.98
C ILE A 141 2.87 6.48 5.33
N ALA A 142 2.90 7.32 6.36
CA ALA A 142 3.11 6.94 7.74
C ALA A 142 1.75 6.73 8.41
N ASN A 143 1.21 5.51 8.35
CA ASN A 143 -0.12 5.20 8.89
C ASN A 143 -0.09 4.99 10.40
N LYS A 144 -1.26 5.07 11.04
CA LYS A 144 -1.48 4.92 12.49
C LYS A 144 -0.86 6.03 13.35
N ILE A 145 -0.75 7.24 12.81
CA ILE A 145 -0.27 8.40 13.59
C ILE A 145 -1.15 8.67 14.81
N ASP A 146 -2.42 8.27 14.78
CA ASP A 146 -3.36 8.34 15.91
C ASP A 146 -2.98 7.43 17.09
N LYS A 147 -2.12 6.45 16.90
CA LYS A 147 -1.59 5.56 17.94
C LYS A 147 -0.30 6.10 18.59
N ILE A 148 0.27 7.18 18.08
CA ILE A 148 1.46 7.80 18.62
C ILE A 148 1.06 8.80 19.73
N LYS A 149 1.74 8.75 20.88
CA LYS A 149 1.57 9.77 21.91
C LYS A 149 1.99 11.13 21.37
N LYS A 150 1.25 12.20 21.73
CA LYS A 150 1.56 13.57 21.27
C LYS A 150 3.00 13.98 21.56
N THR A 151 3.55 13.59 22.71
CA THR A 151 4.93 13.85 23.12
C THR A 151 5.98 13.20 22.21
N ASP A 152 5.65 12.10 21.55
CA ASP A 152 6.58 11.31 20.78
C ASP A 152 6.43 11.54 19.26
N TYR A 153 5.37 12.25 18.86
CA TYR A 153 4.99 12.40 17.46
C TYR A 153 6.12 13.01 16.61
N THR A 154 6.60 14.18 16.99
CA THR A 154 7.66 14.89 16.24
C THR A 154 8.89 14.02 16.08
N LYS A 155 9.40 13.47 17.20
CA LYS A 155 10.59 12.62 17.20
C LYS A 155 10.44 11.38 16.30
N LYS A 156 9.25 10.74 16.30
CA LYS A 156 9.01 9.56 15.46
C LYS A 156 8.92 9.92 13.98
N MET A 157 8.29 11.03 13.65
CA MET A 157 8.19 11.48 12.25
C MET A 157 9.55 11.93 11.70
N GLU A 158 10.35 12.66 12.49
CA GLU A 158 11.72 13.03 12.12
C GLU A 158 12.59 11.79 11.86
N LYS A 159 12.59 10.82 12.80
CA LYS A 159 13.31 9.56 12.62
C LYS A 159 12.86 8.79 11.38
N LEU A 160 11.57 8.80 11.07
CA LEU A 160 11.06 8.14 9.86
C LEU A 160 11.51 8.89 8.60
N GLN A 161 11.50 10.24 8.63
CA GLN A 161 11.97 11.06 7.51
C GLN A 161 13.48 10.84 7.24
N GLU A 162 14.30 10.80 8.29
CA GLU A 162 15.72 10.48 8.17
C GLU A 162 15.94 9.10 7.53
N ALA A 163 15.12 8.11 7.91
CA ALA A 163 15.25 6.74 7.42
C ALA A 163 14.82 6.55 5.95
N VAL A 164 13.92 7.40 5.43
CA VAL A 164 13.47 7.33 4.02
C VAL A 164 14.15 8.37 3.12
N GLY A 165 15.03 9.18 3.68
CA GLY A 165 15.80 10.18 2.92
C GLY A 165 14.92 11.29 2.34
N GLU A 166 15.08 11.54 1.04
CA GLU A 166 14.38 12.65 0.33
C GLU A 166 12.91 12.35 0.00
N HIS A 167 12.44 11.12 0.23
CA HIS A 167 11.04 10.79 -0.04
C HIS A 167 10.09 11.58 0.85
N LYS A 168 9.07 12.17 0.24
CA LYS A 168 7.99 12.80 0.98
C LYS A 168 7.17 11.76 1.73
N ILE A 169 6.99 11.96 3.03
CA ILE A 169 6.09 11.16 3.85
C ILE A 169 4.76 11.90 4.04
N ILE A 170 3.67 11.21 3.82
CA ILE A 170 2.33 11.70 4.16
C ILE A 170 1.91 11.12 5.51
N PRO A 171 1.76 11.94 6.57
CA PRO A 171 1.19 11.49 7.83
C PRO A 171 -0.25 11.01 7.62
N TYR A 172 -0.56 9.80 8.10
CA TYR A 172 -1.84 9.16 7.79
C TYR A 172 -2.48 8.46 8.99
N SER A 173 -3.79 8.54 9.08
CA SER A 173 -4.59 7.66 9.93
C SER A 173 -5.82 7.19 9.16
N ALA A 174 -5.84 5.92 8.79
CA ALA A 174 -7.01 5.31 8.16
C ALA A 174 -8.22 5.32 9.10
N GLU A 175 -7.99 5.16 10.42
CA GLU A 175 -9.04 5.17 11.45
C GLU A 175 -9.66 6.56 11.65
N LYS A 176 -8.83 7.61 11.72
CA LYS A 176 -9.28 9.00 11.92
C LYS A 176 -9.45 9.77 10.62
N LYS A 177 -9.23 9.14 9.46
CA LYS A 177 -9.32 9.74 8.13
C LYS A 177 -8.41 10.97 7.95
N ILE A 178 -7.24 10.97 8.62
CA ILE A 178 -6.23 12.02 8.47
C ILE A 178 -5.35 11.67 7.25
N GLY A 179 -4.94 12.68 6.47
CA GLY A 179 -4.06 12.51 5.29
C GLY A 179 -4.77 12.01 4.02
N VAL A 180 -6.07 11.66 4.09
CA VAL A 180 -6.83 11.10 2.95
C VAL A 180 -6.81 12.04 1.75
N GLY A 181 -7.08 13.34 1.95
CA GLY A 181 -7.09 14.34 0.88
C GLY A 181 -5.72 14.55 0.25
N GLU A 182 -4.66 14.51 1.05
CA GLU A 182 -3.29 14.64 0.56
C GLU A 182 -2.89 13.41 -0.27
N LEU A 183 -3.15 12.20 0.21
CA LEU A 183 -2.88 10.97 -0.53
C LEU A 183 -3.65 10.94 -1.86
N LEU A 184 -4.95 11.28 -1.85
CA LEU A 184 -5.75 11.37 -3.08
C LEU A 184 -5.16 12.35 -4.09
N LYS A 185 -4.68 13.51 -3.63
CA LYS A 185 -4.03 14.49 -4.50
C LYS A 185 -2.76 13.93 -5.14
N GLU A 186 -1.93 13.20 -4.38
CA GLU A 186 -0.68 12.63 -4.90
C GLU A 186 -0.93 11.50 -5.91
N ILE A 187 -1.82 10.55 -5.63
CA ILE A 187 -2.07 9.41 -6.52
C ILE A 187 -2.82 9.80 -7.81
N LEU A 188 -3.46 10.96 -7.83
CA LEU A 188 -4.25 11.42 -8.98
C LEU A 188 -3.52 12.46 -9.85
N LYS A 189 -2.30 12.88 -9.47
CA LYS A 189 -1.42 13.67 -10.35
C LYS A 189 -1.05 12.86 -11.58
#